data_7848ac3755cc0a60e45d455e68189248
#
_entry.id   7848ac3755cc0a60e45d455e68189248
#
_cell.length_a   1.000
_cell.length_b   1.000
_cell.length_c   1.000
_cell.angle_alpha   90.00
_cell.angle_beta   90.00
_cell.angle_gamma   90.00
#
_symmetry.space_group_name_H-M   'P 1'
#
loop_
_entity.id
_entity.type
_entity.pdbx_description
1 polymer ?
#
loop_
_entity_poly.entity_id
_entity_poly.type
_entity_poly.pdbx_seq_one_letter_code
_entity_poly.pdbx_strand_id
1 'polypeptide(L)'
;MKIGFIGTGYIAKSVITGILGSKLKINKIFISKRNKKISNFLSKKSRKIVIINNNQEIINRSNWVFLSVTPKVGNNILKCLNFKSNQTIVSFISTIKMSQLKKYVKVKAKIVRAIPLPPISLRKGPVPIFPPNKKVKNFFNKLGTTVEIGNEKLSKNFWST
;
A
#
# COMPACT_ATOMS: atom_id res chain seq x y z
N MET A 1 -6.65 -5.43 -12.83
CA MET A 1 -6.43 -5.56 -11.37
C MET A 1 -7.06 -4.37 -10.67
N LYS A 2 -7.72 -4.59 -9.57
CA LYS A 2 -8.31 -3.55 -8.70
C LYS A 2 -7.47 -3.43 -7.44
N ILE A 3 -7.09 -2.22 -7.08
CA ILE A 3 -6.28 -1.97 -5.88
C ILE A 3 -6.98 -0.99 -4.95
N GLY A 4 -6.71 -1.10 -3.66
CA GLY A 4 -7.28 -0.24 -2.65
C GLY A 4 -6.23 0.28 -1.68
N PHE A 5 -6.42 1.50 -1.20
CA PHE A 5 -5.56 2.15 -0.23
C PHE A 5 -6.34 2.46 1.04
N ILE A 6 -5.92 1.86 2.15
CA ILE A 6 -6.40 2.22 3.47
C ILE A 6 -5.50 3.33 3.99
N GLY A 7 -6.03 4.55 4.03
CA GLY A 7 -5.26 5.76 4.28
C GLY A 7 -4.85 6.46 3.00
N THR A 8 -5.06 7.78 2.96
CA THR A 8 -4.80 8.61 1.78
C THR A 8 -3.94 9.80 2.19
N GLY A 9 -2.73 9.51 2.65
CA GLY A 9 -1.72 10.50 3.00
C GLY A 9 -0.77 10.81 1.84
N TYR A 10 0.35 11.49 2.14
CA TYR A 10 1.33 11.89 1.13
C TYR A 10 1.98 10.71 0.42
N ILE A 11 2.28 9.62 1.13
CA ILE A 11 2.88 8.42 0.52
C ILE A 11 1.90 7.74 -0.43
N ALA A 12 0.64 7.59 -0.03
CA ALA A 12 -0.39 7.05 -0.92
C ALA A 12 -0.54 7.92 -2.18
N LYS A 13 -0.56 9.24 -2.01
CA LYS A 13 -0.59 10.20 -3.12
C LYS A 13 0.58 9.99 -4.09
N SER A 14 1.80 9.86 -3.55
CA SER A 14 3.00 9.67 -4.37
C SER A 14 2.96 8.35 -5.14
N VAL A 15 2.57 7.27 -4.47
CA VAL A 15 2.46 5.93 -5.09
C VAL A 15 1.38 5.93 -6.19
N ILE A 16 0.21 6.46 -5.90
CA ILE A 16 -0.89 6.53 -6.88
C ILE A 16 -0.50 7.38 -8.08
N THR A 17 0.15 8.52 -7.86
CA THR A 17 0.65 9.37 -8.94
C THR A 17 1.63 8.59 -9.82
N GLY A 18 2.54 7.85 -9.22
CA GLY A 18 3.46 6.97 -9.94
C GLY A 18 2.73 5.91 -10.76
N ILE A 19 1.73 5.26 -10.17
CA ILE A 19 0.91 4.24 -10.83
C ILE A 19 0.22 4.83 -12.09
N LEU A 20 -0.38 6.00 -11.96
CA LEU A 20 -1.08 6.64 -13.09
C LEU A 20 -0.15 6.97 -14.26
N GLY A 21 1.11 7.27 -13.97
CA GLY A 21 2.13 7.53 -15.00
C GLY A 21 2.89 6.29 -15.48
N SER A 22 2.55 5.12 -14.98
CA SER A 22 3.26 3.86 -15.27
C SER A 22 2.55 3.02 -16.35
N LYS A 23 3.19 1.91 -16.71
CA LYS A 23 2.61 0.89 -17.60
C LYS A 23 1.77 -0.16 -16.86
N LEU A 24 1.55 0.01 -15.55
CA LEU A 24 0.72 -0.92 -14.77
C LEU A 24 -0.72 -0.90 -15.28
N LYS A 25 -1.28 -2.08 -15.49
CA LYS A 25 -2.68 -2.25 -15.92
C LYS A 25 -3.59 -2.32 -14.70
N ILE A 26 -3.99 -1.16 -14.21
CA ILE A 26 -4.91 -1.04 -13.07
C ILE A 26 -6.28 -0.61 -13.59
N ASN A 27 -7.32 -1.36 -13.22
CA ASN A 27 -8.70 -1.08 -13.62
C ASN A 27 -9.36 -0.05 -12.73
N LYS A 28 -9.21 -0.20 -11.40
CA LYS A 28 -9.77 0.70 -10.39
C LYS A 28 -8.80 0.87 -9.23
N ILE A 29 -8.80 2.07 -8.66
CA ILE A 29 -8.06 2.44 -7.47
C ILE A 29 -9.06 2.98 -6.45
N PHE A 30 -9.31 2.22 -5.39
CA PHE A 30 -10.20 2.63 -4.31
C PHE A 30 -9.38 3.31 -3.23
N ILE A 31 -9.81 4.49 -2.82
CA ILE A 31 -9.10 5.29 -1.81
C ILE A 31 -10.04 5.72 -0.69
N SER A 32 -9.50 5.84 0.52
CA SER A 32 -10.26 6.30 1.67
C SER A 32 -10.53 7.80 1.61
N LYS A 33 -11.64 8.23 2.19
CA LYS A 33 -12.07 9.62 2.20
C LYS A 33 -11.36 10.46 3.27
N ARG A 34 -10.65 9.85 4.21
CA ARG A 34 -10.18 10.49 5.44
C ARG A 34 -9.44 11.84 5.23
N ASN A 35 -8.52 11.90 4.28
CA ASN A 35 -7.90 13.15 3.88
C ASN A 35 -8.61 13.71 2.64
N LYS A 36 -9.59 14.56 2.87
CA LYS A 36 -10.44 15.11 1.79
C LYS A 36 -9.65 15.86 0.73
N LYS A 37 -8.62 16.62 1.13
CA LYS A 37 -7.80 17.39 0.19
C LYS A 37 -7.07 16.48 -0.78
N ILE A 38 -6.41 15.44 -0.29
CA ILE A 38 -5.67 14.49 -1.13
C ILE A 38 -6.62 13.62 -1.93
N SER A 39 -7.67 13.07 -1.32
CA SER A 39 -8.62 12.20 -2.02
C SER A 39 -9.33 12.95 -3.15
N ASN A 40 -9.73 14.19 -2.94
CA ASN A 40 -10.34 15.02 -3.99
C ASN A 40 -9.32 15.33 -5.10
N PHE A 41 -8.08 15.67 -4.74
CA PHE A 41 -7.02 15.88 -5.71
C PHE A 41 -6.82 14.66 -6.60
N LEU A 42 -6.70 13.47 -6.02
CA LEU A 42 -6.47 12.23 -6.74
C LEU A 42 -7.67 11.84 -7.62
N SER A 43 -8.90 11.98 -7.12
CA SER A 43 -10.11 11.60 -7.86
C SER A 43 -10.28 12.40 -9.15
N LYS A 44 -9.75 13.62 -9.19
CA LYS A 44 -9.75 14.47 -10.40
C LYS A 44 -8.70 14.06 -11.43
N LYS A 45 -7.68 13.28 -11.03
CA LYS A 45 -6.59 12.87 -11.92
C LYS A 45 -6.98 11.74 -12.87
N SER A 46 -7.90 10.87 -12.46
CA SER A 46 -8.32 9.73 -13.28
C SER A 46 -9.69 9.21 -12.86
N ARG A 47 -10.49 8.80 -13.85
CA ARG A 47 -11.78 8.13 -13.61
C ARG A 47 -11.63 6.76 -12.96
N LYS A 48 -10.42 6.19 -12.95
CA LYS A 48 -10.13 4.92 -12.28
C LYS A 48 -10.15 5.05 -10.77
N ILE A 49 -9.97 6.26 -10.23
CA ILE A 49 -9.91 6.51 -8.80
C ILE A 49 -11.31 6.73 -8.25
N VAL A 50 -11.68 5.92 -7.27
CA VAL A 50 -13.00 5.96 -6.61
C VAL A 50 -12.80 6.17 -5.11
N ILE A 51 -13.42 7.21 -4.57
CA ILE A 51 -13.40 7.50 -3.13
C ILE A 51 -14.45 6.64 -2.44
N ILE A 52 -14.03 5.89 -1.42
CA ILE A 52 -14.88 5.00 -0.64
C ILE A 52 -14.89 5.47 0.82
N ASN A 53 -16.08 5.57 1.42
CA ASN A 53 -16.23 6.03 2.80
C ASN A 53 -15.84 5.00 3.85
N ASN A 54 -15.91 3.72 3.52
CA ASN A 54 -15.76 2.62 4.46
C ASN A 54 -14.53 1.76 4.09
N ASN A 55 -13.60 1.59 5.02
CA ASN A 55 -12.36 0.83 4.78
C ASN A 55 -12.64 -0.65 4.44
N GLN A 56 -13.66 -1.25 5.07
CA GLN A 56 -13.99 -2.64 4.77
C GLN A 56 -14.48 -2.82 3.33
N GLU A 57 -15.21 -1.85 2.80
CA GLU A 57 -15.64 -1.86 1.41
C GLU A 57 -14.44 -1.75 0.45
N ILE A 58 -13.43 -0.94 0.79
CA ILE A 58 -12.18 -0.87 0.02
C ILE A 58 -11.55 -2.27 -0.07
N ILE A 59 -11.43 -2.95 1.06
CA ILE A 59 -10.87 -4.31 1.12
C ILE A 59 -11.70 -5.26 0.25
N ASN A 60 -13.03 -5.23 0.41
CA ASN A 60 -13.92 -6.16 -0.28
C ASN A 60 -13.86 -6.04 -1.80
N ARG A 61 -13.52 -4.85 -2.31
CA ARG A 61 -13.49 -4.56 -3.75
C ARG A 61 -12.11 -4.67 -4.38
N SER A 62 -11.06 -4.97 -3.60
CA SER A 62 -9.67 -4.91 -4.04
C SER A 62 -9.03 -6.28 -4.15
N ASN A 63 -8.17 -6.48 -5.15
CA ASN A 63 -7.29 -7.64 -5.26
C ASN A 63 -6.02 -7.42 -4.41
N TRP A 64 -5.49 -6.20 -4.43
CA TRP A 64 -4.37 -5.77 -3.61
C TRP A 64 -4.80 -4.65 -2.69
N VAL A 65 -4.41 -4.72 -1.43
CA VAL A 65 -4.72 -3.72 -0.41
C VAL A 65 -3.40 -3.12 0.10
N PHE A 66 -3.28 -1.80 0.00
CA PHE A 66 -2.15 -1.03 0.50
C PHE A 66 -2.54 -0.37 1.82
N LEU A 67 -1.78 -0.67 2.87
CA LEU A 67 -1.98 -0.08 4.20
C LEU A 67 -1.08 1.14 4.31
N SER A 68 -1.66 2.33 4.26
CA SER A 68 -0.95 3.61 4.18
C SER A 68 -1.45 4.60 5.24
N VAL A 69 -1.62 4.11 6.46
CA VAL A 69 -1.99 4.90 7.64
C VAL A 69 -0.81 5.03 8.58
N THR A 70 -0.88 5.99 9.52
CA THR A 70 0.12 6.07 10.59
C THR A 70 0.06 4.83 11.48
N PRO A 71 1.15 4.47 12.19
CA PRO A 71 1.16 3.31 13.08
C PRO A 71 0.04 3.34 14.13
N LYS A 72 -0.21 4.49 14.73
CA LYS A 72 -1.27 4.67 15.73
C LYS A 72 -2.65 4.34 15.14
N VAL A 73 -2.96 4.90 13.98
CA VAL A 73 -4.23 4.64 13.28
C VAL A 73 -4.30 3.18 12.86
N GLY A 74 -3.22 2.62 12.33
CA GLY A 74 -3.15 1.21 11.93
C GLY A 74 -3.47 0.26 13.07
N ASN A 75 -2.87 0.45 14.24
CA ASN A 75 -3.16 -0.36 15.42
C ASN A 75 -4.64 -0.31 15.85
N ASN A 76 -5.29 0.83 15.63
CA ASN A 76 -6.70 1.00 16.01
C ASN A 76 -7.66 0.38 15.00
N ILE A 77 -7.40 0.52 13.70
CA ILE A 77 -8.37 0.13 12.66
C ILE A 77 -8.17 -1.29 12.14
N LEU A 78 -6.93 -1.78 12.04
CA LEU A 78 -6.66 -3.08 11.39
C LEU A 78 -7.30 -4.26 12.12
N LYS A 79 -7.36 -4.21 13.44
CA LYS A 79 -8.00 -5.25 14.24
C LYS A 79 -9.49 -5.43 13.95
N CYS A 80 -10.15 -4.41 13.40
CA CYS A 80 -11.58 -4.41 13.08
C CYS A 80 -11.88 -4.73 11.62
N LEU A 81 -10.83 -4.89 10.79
CA LEU A 81 -10.98 -5.15 9.36
C LEU A 81 -10.82 -6.64 9.04
N ASN A 82 -11.56 -7.11 8.04
CA ASN A 82 -11.51 -8.49 7.59
C ASN A 82 -10.93 -8.56 6.17
N PHE A 83 -9.82 -9.28 6.04
CA PHE A 83 -9.13 -9.50 4.77
C PHE A 83 -9.50 -10.86 4.18
N LYS A 84 -9.20 -11.06 2.90
CA LYS A 84 -9.43 -12.32 2.20
C LYS A 84 -8.10 -13.02 1.93
N SER A 85 -8.10 -14.35 2.00
CA SER A 85 -6.89 -15.15 1.82
C SER A 85 -6.26 -15.03 0.42
N ASN A 86 -7.05 -14.68 -0.58
CA ASN A 86 -6.58 -14.51 -1.96
C ASN A 86 -6.06 -13.09 -2.27
N GLN A 87 -6.04 -12.21 -1.28
CA GLN A 87 -5.53 -10.85 -1.45
C GLN A 87 -4.02 -10.78 -1.24
N THR A 88 -3.40 -9.79 -1.87
CA THR A 88 -2.04 -9.35 -1.57
C THR A 88 -2.14 -8.07 -0.76
N ILE A 89 -1.49 -8.05 0.41
CA ILE A 89 -1.52 -6.93 1.33
C ILE A 89 -0.12 -6.34 1.39
N VAL A 90 0.00 -5.07 1.03
CA VAL A 90 1.26 -4.33 1.04
C VAL A 90 1.18 -3.25 2.11
N SER A 91 2.03 -3.34 3.13
CA SER A 91 2.05 -2.39 4.24
C SER A 91 3.15 -1.36 4.07
N PHE A 92 2.77 -0.09 4.12
CA PHE A 92 3.69 1.05 4.20
C PHE A 92 3.87 1.54 5.65
N ILE A 93 3.27 0.84 6.61
CA ILE A 93 3.30 1.25 8.02
C ILE A 93 4.66 0.89 8.62
N SER A 94 5.45 1.91 8.97
CA SER A 94 6.87 1.75 9.30
C SER A 94 7.15 0.90 10.54
N THR A 95 6.36 1.02 11.60
CA THR A 95 6.65 0.41 12.90
C THR A 95 5.86 -0.86 13.20
N ILE A 96 4.90 -1.23 12.35
CA ILE A 96 4.14 -2.48 12.54
C ILE A 96 4.90 -3.62 11.86
N LYS A 97 5.42 -4.54 12.68
CA LYS A 97 6.20 -5.68 12.22
C LYS A 97 5.33 -6.74 11.52
N MET A 98 5.97 -7.60 10.74
CA MET A 98 5.30 -8.69 10.03
C MET A 98 4.48 -9.60 10.96
N SER A 99 5.01 -9.94 12.14
CA SER A 99 4.30 -10.76 13.12
C SER A 99 2.98 -10.12 13.56
N GLN A 100 2.97 -8.81 13.76
CA GLN A 100 1.78 -8.06 14.14
C GLN A 100 0.79 -7.92 12.98
N LEU A 101 1.30 -7.69 11.75
CA LEU A 101 0.47 -7.64 10.54
C LEU A 101 -0.26 -8.97 10.33
N LYS A 102 0.41 -10.09 10.52
CA LYS A 102 -0.20 -11.43 10.41
C LYS A 102 -1.34 -11.61 11.41
N LYS A 103 -1.18 -11.10 12.64
CA LYS A 103 -2.25 -11.14 13.66
C LYS A 103 -3.45 -10.29 13.26
N TYR A 104 -3.22 -9.10 12.71
CA TYR A 104 -4.30 -8.22 12.25
C TYR A 104 -5.04 -8.78 11.03
N VAL A 105 -4.32 -9.36 10.09
CA VAL A 105 -4.91 -9.90 8.87
C VAL A 105 -5.74 -11.15 9.13
N LYS A 106 -5.36 -11.97 10.12
CA LYS A 106 -6.10 -13.15 10.61
C LYS A 106 -6.22 -14.32 9.63
N VAL A 107 -6.12 -14.07 8.32
CA VAL A 107 -6.18 -15.10 7.27
C VAL A 107 -4.81 -15.30 6.65
N LYS A 108 -4.61 -16.45 6.01
CA LYS A 108 -3.36 -16.76 5.31
C LYS A 108 -3.36 -16.05 3.94
N ALA A 109 -2.97 -14.78 3.95
CA ALA A 109 -2.82 -13.96 2.75
C ALA A 109 -1.34 -13.65 2.52
N LYS A 110 -1.01 -13.14 1.33
CA LYS A 110 0.34 -12.64 1.04
C LYS A 110 0.50 -11.26 1.64
N ILE A 111 1.46 -11.09 2.54
CA ILE A 111 1.75 -9.82 3.21
C ILE A 111 3.18 -9.42 2.91
N VAL A 112 3.37 -8.21 2.41
CA VAL A 112 4.69 -7.63 2.12
C VAL A 112 4.75 -6.24 2.72
N ARG A 113 5.84 -5.94 3.43
CA ARG A 113 6.15 -4.58 3.88
C ARG A 113 6.96 -3.89 2.80
N ALA A 114 6.63 -2.65 2.50
CA ALA A 114 7.33 -1.86 1.50
C ALA A 114 7.62 -0.45 2.03
N ILE A 115 8.70 0.16 1.54
CA ILE A 115 9.11 1.51 1.95
C ILE A 115 9.23 2.39 0.70
N PRO A 116 8.11 2.82 0.13
CA PRO A 116 8.17 3.79 -0.95
C PRO A 116 8.62 5.16 -0.42
N LEU A 117 9.35 5.88 -1.24
CA LEU A 117 9.78 7.25 -0.95
C LEU A 117 9.12 8.23 -1.93
N PRO A 118 9.04 9.53 -1.62
CA PRO A 118 8.35 10.50 -2.47
C PRO A 118 8.74 10.49 -3.96
N PRO A 119 10.00 10.24 -4.38
CA PRO A 119 10.35 10.14 -5.80
C PRO A 119 9.62 9.06 -6.59
N ILE A 120 8.92 8.14 -5.94
CA ILE A 120 8.09 7.13 -6.59
C ILE A 120 6.99 7.77 -7.48
N SER A 121 6.56 8.99 -7.14
CA SER A 121 5.62 9.76 -7.96
C SER A 121 6.16 10.00 -9.39
N LEU A 122 7.47 10.04 -9.54
CA LEU A 122 8.17 10.18 -10.81
C LEU A 122 8.72 8.84 -11.33
N ARG A 123 8.33 7.75 -10.71
CA ARG A 123 8.80 6.39 -11.00
C ARG A 123 10.33 6.27 -10.87
N LYS A 124 10.86 6.86 -9.79
CA LYS A 124 12.28 6.89 -9.47
C LYS A 124 12.53 6.47 -8.03
N GLY A 125 13.73 5.98 -7.78
CA GLY A 125 14.23 5.65 -6.46
C GLY A 125 14.00 4.21 -6.04
N PRO A 126 14.64 3.81 -4.94
CA PRO A 126 14.53 2.46 -4.44
C PRO A 126 13.22 2.25 -3.69
N VAL A 127 12.68 1.02 -3.80
CA VAL A 127 11.53 0.57 -3.02
C VAL A 127 11.94 -0.72 -2.30
N PRO A 128 12.42 -0.61 -1.07
CA PRO A 128 12.70 -1.80 -0.25
C PRO A 128 11.42 -2.58 0.05
N ILE A 129 11.46 -3.89 -0.09
CA ILE A 129 10.35 -4.79 0.26
C ILE A 129 10.85 -5.94 1.14
N PHE A 130 10.00 -6.40 2.07
CA PHE A 130 10.23 -7.54 2.95
C PHE A 130 8.91 -8.28 3.22
N PRO A 131 8.86 -9.61 3.14
CA PRO A 131 9.86 -10.49 2.57
C PRO A 131 9.91 -10.40 1.04
N PRO A 132 10.93 -11.01 0.39
CA PRO A 132 10.95 -11.09 -1.07
C PRO A 132 9.66 -11.71 -1.62
N ASN A 133 9.11 -11.09 -2.66
CA ASN A 133 7.89 -11.56 -3.32
C ASN A 133 7.93 -11.14 -4.78
N LYS A 134 7.87 -12.10 -5.68
CA LYS A 134 8.03 -11.88 -7.12
C LYS A 134 6.96 -10.93 -7.71
N LYS A 135 5.71 -11.12 -7.34
CA LYS A 135 4.61 -10.29 -7.87
C LYS A 135 4.71 -8.85 -7.38
N VAL A 136 5.04 -8.65 -6.10
CA VAL A 136 5.22 -7.32 -5.51
C VAL A 136 6.47 -6.65 -6.09
N LYS A 137 7.56 -7.40 -6.27
CA LYS A 137 8.76 -6.91 -6.95
C LYS A 137 8.44 -6.41 -8.37
N ASN A 138 7.72 -7.22 -9.16
CA ASN A 138 7.35 -6.84 -10.52
C ASN A 138 6.48 -5.59 -10.54
N PHE A 139 5.57 -5.45 -9.58
CA PHE A 139 4.73 -4.27 -9.42
C PHE A 139 5.59 -3.02 -9.17
N PHE A 140 6.45 -3.04 -8.15
CA PHE A 140 7.26 -1.88 -7.79
C PHE A 140 8.38 -1.59 -8.80
N ASN A 141 8.85 -2.56 -9.57
CA ASN A 141 9.79 -2.31 -10.68
C ASN A 141 9.19 -1.44 -11.79
N LYS A 142 7.87 -1.32 -11.87
CA LYS A 142 7.22 -0.35 -12.76
C LYS A 142 7.19 1.06 -12.17
N LEU A 143 7.49 1.21 -10.89
CA LEU A 143 7.41 2.46 -10.14
C LEU A 143 8.76 2.95 -9.63
N GLY A 144 9.81 2.17 -9.76
CA GLY A 144 11.15 2.47 -9.29
C GLY A 144 12.03 1.24 -9.36
N THR A 145 13.00 1.14 -8.46
CA THR A 145 13.88 -0.03 -8.36
C THR A 145 13.59 -0.78 -7.07
N THR A 146 13.04 -1.98 -7.17
CA THR A 146 12.76 -2.80 -6.01
C THR A 146 14.05 -3.35 -5.39
N VAL A 147 14.17 -3.26 -4.07
CA VAL A 147 15.25 -3.83 -3.29
C VAL A 147 14.68 -4.89 -2.36
N GLU A 148 15.00 -6.14 -2.61
CA GLU A 148 14.51 -7.24 -1.77
C GLU A 148 15.34 -7.36 -0.49
N ILE A 149 14.67 -7.35 0.66
CA ILE A 149 15.31 -7.47 1.98
C ILE A 149 14.96 -8.85 2.55
N GLY A 150 15.97 -9.66 2.84
CA GLY A 150 15.78 -11.02 3.38
C GLY A 150 15.59 -11.10 4.89
N ASN A 151 15.82 -10.01 5.61
CA ASN A 151 15.76 -9.97 7.06
C ASN A 151 15.08 -8.69 7.55
N GLU A 152 14.03 -8.83 8.37
CA GLU A 152 13.26 -7.69 8.88
C GLU A 152 14.08 -6.73 9.74
N LYS A 153 15.13 -7.23 10.43
CA LYS A 153 16.04 -6.37 11.20
C LYS A 153 16.79 -5.38 10.30
N LEU A 154 17.17 -5.80 9.10
CA LEU A 154 17.82 -4.91 8.12
C LEU A 154 16.83 -3.85 7.62
N SER A 155 15.57 -4.18 7.56
CA SER A 155 14.54 -3.24 7.12
C SER A 155 14.37 -2.07 8.09
N LYS A 156 14.65 -2.25 9.38
CA LYS A 156 14.59 -1.16 10.37
C LYS A 156 15.46 0.03 9.98
N ASN A 157 16.60 -0.21 9.36
CA ASN A 157 17.52 0.85 8.94
C ASN A 157 16.89 1.77 7.88
N PHE A 158 15.94 1.27 7.11
CA PHE A 158 15.21 2.04 6.11
C PHE A 158 13.99 2.77 6.70
N TRP A 159 13.40 2.22 7.77
CA TRP A 159 12.23 2.82 8.42
C TRP A 159 12.58 3.86 9.49
N SER A 160 13.83 3.89 9.96
CA SER A 160 14.28 4.83 11.00
C SER A 160 14.79 6.16 10.45
N THR A 161 14.81 6.33 9.19
CA THR A 161 15.15 7.57 8.52
C THR A 161 13.90 8.26 8.01
#